data_e2337e541022f9d52ae5ad6ec9f56fd2
#
_entry.id   e2337e541022f9d52ae5ad6ec9f56fd2
#
_cell.length_a   1.000
_cell.length_b   1.000
_cell.length_c   1.000
_cell.angle_alpha   90.00
_cell.angle_beta   90.00
_cell.angle_gamma   90.00
#
_symmetry.space_group_name_H-M   'P 1'
#
loop_
_entity.id
_entity.type
_entity.pdbx_description
1 polymer ?
#
loop_
_entity_poly.entity_id
_entity_poly.type
_entity_poly.pdbx_seq_one_letter_code
_entity_poly.pdbx_strand_id
1 'polypeptide(L)'
;MDGFHFTRDALSAMPDPANAHARRGAAFTFDAAKFLTLIQKLREPISAQPILAPSFDHAVKDPKEDDIAVLPTHKIVILEGNYLALDKDVWRDAAALFDELWFVEVEFEVARKRLRERHVRAGIVKTIEEGDKRAVENDLVNGTEIMTQRLRVDEVVRSEEDGSWVHD
;
A
#
# COMPACT_ATOMS: atom_id res chain seq x y z
N MET A 1 -1.77 -1.89 3.99
CA MET A 1 -2.74 -0.79 3.70
C MET A 1 -3.71 -1.09 2.56
N ASP A 2 -3.65 -2.26 1.94
CA ASP A 2 -4.46 -2.59 0.75
C ASP A 2 -5.98 -2.50 0.96
N GLY A 3 -6.46 -2.78 2.19
CA GLY A 3 -7.86 -2.59 2.55
C GLY A 3 -8.39 -1.15 2.46
N PHE A 4 -7.50 -0.18 2.23
CA PHE A 4 -7.87 1.23 2.05
C PHE A 4 -7.89 1.69 0.59
N HIS A 5 -7.79 0.79 -0.38
CA HIS A 5 -8.13 1.13 -1.76
C HIS A 5 -9.58 1.62 -1.84
N PHE A 6 -9.85 2.59 -2.73
CA PHE A 6 -11.23 2.84 -3.12
C PHE A 6 -11.82 1.62 -3.83
N THR A 7 -13.11 1.36 -3.62
CA THR A 7 -13.82 0.32 -4.34
C THR A 7 -13.85 0.61 -5.84
N ARG A 8 -14.06 -0.41 -6.66
CA ARG A 8 -14.19 -0.23 -8.12
C ARG A 8 -15.33 0.72 -8.47
N ASP A 9 -16.43 0.68 -7.71
CA ASP A 9 -17.56 1.60 -7.89
C ASP A 9 -17.16 3.03 -7.54
N ALA A 10 -16.43 3.24 -6.46
CA ALA A 10 -15.93 4.57 -6.09
C ALA A 10 -14.96 5.13 -7.16
N LEU A 11 -14.05 4.29 -7.71
CA LEU A 11 -13.19 4.70 -8.83
C LEU A 11 -14.00 5.06 -10.07
N SER A 12 -15.08 4.32 -10.35
CA SER A 12 -15.98 4.59 -11.49
C SER A 12 -16.76 5.89 -11.34
N ALA A 13 -16.94 6.37 -10.11
CA ALA A 13 -17.61 7.64 -9.80
C ALA A 13 -16.66 8.85 -9.78
N MET A 14 -15.35 8.66 -9.96
CA MET A 14 -14.37 9.76 -10.02
C MET A 14 -14.53 10.60 -11.30
N PRO A 15 -14.03 11.85 -11.32
CA PRO A 15 -14.11 12.72 -12.50
C PRO A 15 -13.46 12.13 -13.77
N ASP A 16 -12.41 11.34 -13.62
CA ASP A 16 -11.76 10.57 -14.70
C ASP A 16 -11.69 9.09 -14.33
N PRO A 17 -12.77 8.34 -14.54
CA PRO A 17 -12.83 6.92 -14.18
C PRO A 17 -11.79 6.06 -14.92
N ALA A 18 -11.53 6.39 -16.19
CA ALA A 18 -10.58 5.64 -17.01
C ALA A 18 -9.16 5.71 -16.40
N ASN A 19 -8.72 6.91 -16.05
CA ASN A 19 -7.44 7.11 -15.37
C ASN A 19 -7.43 6.48 -13.97
N ALA A 20 -8.52 6.62 -13.20
CA ALA A 20 -8.61 6.05 -11.86
C ALA A 20 -8.43 4.53 -11.86
N HIS A 21 -9.08 3.83 -12.80
CA HIS A 21 -8.91 2.39 -12.97
C HIS A 21 -7.52 2.01 -13.51
N ALA A 22 -7.00 2.74 -14.50
CA ALA A 22 -5.68 2.48 -15.08
C ALA A 22 -4.56 2.67 -14.05
N ARG A 23 -4.69 3.68 -13.18
CA ARG A 23 -3.73 4.06 -12.15
C ARG A 23 -4.05 3.45 -10.78
N ARG A 24 -4.94 2.47 -10.70
CA ARG A 24 -5.26 1.83 -9.43
C ARG A 24 -3.99 1.29 -8.76
N GLY A 25 -3.75 1.74 -7.52
CA GLY A 25 -2.50 1.55 -6.79
C GLY A 25 -1.68 2.84 -6.62
N ALA A 26 -2.03 3.93 -7.34
CA ALA A 26 -1.49 5.26 -7.07
C ALA A 26 -2.10 5.88 -5.80
N ALA A 27 -1.41 6.81 -5.15
CA ALA A 27 -1.82 7.38 -3.86
C ALA A 27 -3.26 7.91 -3.84
N PHE A 28 -3.72 8.55 -4.93
CA PHE A 28 -5.07 9.10 -5.05
C PHE A 28 -6.19 8.06 -5.18
N THR A 29 -5.83 6.78 -5.37
CA THR A 29 -6.79 5.66 -5.45
C THR A 29 -7.01 4.95 -4.11
N PHE A 30 -6.48 5.54 -3.04
CA PHE A 30 -6.67 5.08 -1.66
C PHE A 30 -7.46 6.09 -0.84
N ASP A 31 -8.25 5.59 0.09
CA ASP A 31 -8.94 6.39 1.10
C ASP A 31 -7.99 6.72 2.26
N ALA A 32 -7.14 7.73 2.03
CA ALA A 32 -6.17 8.19 3.02
C ALA A 32 -6.85 8.76 4.28
N ALA A 33 -8.04 9.36 4.15
CA ALA A 33 -8.78 9.90 5.29
C ALA A 33 -9.28 8.79 6.21
N LYS A 34 -9.81 7.71 5.63
CA LYS A 34 -10.22 6.51 6.37
C LYS A 34 -9.01 5.85 7.05
N PHE A 35 -7.86 5.79 6.36
CA PHE A 35 -6.62 5.29 6.93
C PHE A 35 -6.19 6.13 8.13
N LEU A 36 -6.12 7.45 8.01
CA LEU A 36 -5.81 8.36 9.11
C LEU A 36 -6.74 8.15 10.30
N THR A 37 -8.05 7.98 10.05
CA THR A 37 -9.04 7.71 11.10
C THR A 37 -8.72 6.43 11.87
N LEU A 38 -8.28 5.37 11.18
CA LEU A 38 -7.82 4.14 11.85
C LEU A 38 -6.61 4.42 12.74
N ILE A 39 -5.59 5.13 12.21
CA ILE A 39 -4.38 5.42 12.98
C ILE A 39 -4.70 6.26 14.23
N GLN A 40 -5.58 7.26 14.10
CA GLN A 40 -6.02 8.05 15.25
C GLN A 40 -6.69 7.18 16.32
N LYS A 41 -7.59 6.26 15.93
CA LYS A 41 -8.20 5.30 16.85
C LYS A 41 -7.18 4.39 17.55
N LEU A 42 -6.15 3.97 16.84
CA LEU A 42 -5.07 3.15 17.41
C LEU A 42 -4.22 3.92 18.43
N ARG A 43 -4.22 5.25 18.39
CA ARG A 43 -3.53 6.13 19.36
C ARG A 43 -4.40 6.51 20.57
N GLU A 44 -5.69 6.22 20.52
CA GLU A 44 -6.57 6.41 21.68
C GLU A 44 -6.23 5.44 22.84
N PRO A 45 -6.62 5.74 24.07
CA PRO A 45 -6.49 4.80 25.19
C PRO A 45 -7.14 3.45 24.86
N ILE A 46 -6.46 2.37 25.24
CA ILE A 46 -6.93 1.01 24.96
C ILE A 46 -8.32 0.79 25.54
N SER A 47 -9.29 0.51 24.68
CA SER A 47 -10.66 0.13 25.07
C SER A 47 -10.79 -1.38 25.22
N ALA A 48 -11.91 -1.85 25.82
CA ALA A 48 -12.21 -3.27 25.88
C ALA A 48 -12.65 -3.87 24.54
N GLN A 49 -12.98 -3.03 23.56
CA GLN A 49 -13.45 -3.46 22.26
C GLN A 49 -12.29 -3.49 21.25
N PRO A 50 -12.28 -4.46 20.32
CA PRO A 50 -11.31 -4.47 19.23
C PRO A 50 -11.52 -3.27 18.30
N ILE A 51 -10.42 -2.81 17.70
CA ILE A 51 -10.46 -1.85 16.60
C ILE A 51 -10.47 -2.66 15.31
N LEU A 52 -11.48 -2.41 14.45
CA LEU A 52 -11.63 -3.11 13.18
C LEU A 52 -10.99 -2.32 12.04
N ALA A 53 -10.35 -3.04 11.13
CA ALA A 53 -9.73 -2.50 9.94
C ALA A 53 -10.15 -3.31 8.70
N PRO A 54 -10.18 -2.69 7.51
CA PRO A 54 -10.49 -3.40 6.28
C PRO A 54 -9.32 -4.25 5.82
N SER A 55 -9.62 -5.42 5.22
CA SER A 55 -8.70 -6.19 4.39
C SER A 55 -8.96 -5.91 2.90
N PHE A 56 -8.22 -6.59 2.03
CA PHE A 56 -8.44 -6.53 0.58
C PHE A 56 -8.72 -7.95 0.05
N ASP A 57 -9.86 -8.11 -0.59
CA ASP A 57 -10.23 -9.38 -1.23
C ASP A 57 -9.67 -9.42 -2.65
N HIS A 58 -8.63 -10.22 -2.87
CA HIS A 58 -7.97 -10.36 -4.17
C HIS A 58 -8.83 -11.08 -5.22
N ALA A 59 -9.83 -11.86 -4.81
CA ALA A 59 -10.75 -12.53 -5.75
C ALA A 59 -11.78 -11.55 -6.29
N VAL A 60 -12.34 -10.72 -5.41
CA VAL A 60 -13.30 -9.66 -5.77
C VAL A 60 -12.59 -8.41 -6.29
N LYS A 61 -11.32 -8.22 -5.92
CA LYS A 61 -10.47 -7.04 -6.21
C LYS A 61 -11.01 -5.75 -5.59
N ASP A 62 -11.57 -5.86 -4.39
CA ASP A 62 -12.09 -4.74 -3.62
C ASP A 62 -11.82 -4.89 -2.11
N PRO A 63 -11.85 -3.79 -1.34
CA PRO A 63 -11.77 -3.85 0.11
C PRO A 63 -12.92 -4.66 0.72
N LYS A 64 -12.61 -5.34 1.83
CA LYS A 64 -13.58 -5.98 2.71
C LYS A 64 -13.54 -5.30 4.06
N GLU A 65 -14.66 -4.68 4.44
CA GLU A 65 -14.76 -3.93 5.67
C GLU A 65 -14.69 -4.83 6.90
N ASP A 66 -14.18 -4.27 8.01
CA ASP A 66 -14.18 -4.87 9.35
C ASP A 66 -13.62 -6.29 9.44
N ASP A 67 -12.70 -6.66 8.54
CA ASP A 67 -12.19 -8.02 8.39
C ASP A 67 -10.94 -8.31 9.25
N ILE A 68 -10.23 -7.28 9.69
CA ILE A 68 -9.06 -7.39 10.55
C ILE A 68 -9.38 -6.79 11.91
N ALA A 69 -9.15 -7.55 12.99
CA ALA A 69 -9.37 -7.08 14.35
C ALA A 69 -8.03 -6.83 15.07
N VAL A 70 -7.79 -5.59 15.49
CA VAL A 70 -6.72 -5.24 16.41
C VAL A 70 -7.28 -5.35 17.83
N LEU A 71 -6.82 -6.37 18.56
CA LEU A 71 -7.33 -6.69 19.90
C LEU A 71 -6.67 -5.80 20.97
N PRO A 72 -7.37 -5.53 22.10
CA PRO A 72 -6.81 -4.79 23.24
C PRO A 72 -5.54 -5.42 23.83
N THR A 73 -5.31 -6.70 23.58
CA THR A 73 -4.14 -7.44 24.07
C THR A 73 -2.92 -7.29 23.17
N HIS A 74 -3.08 -6.78 21.95
CA HIS A 74 -1.95 -6.54 21.06
C HIS A 74 -1.06 -5.41 21.61
N LYS A 75 0.23 -5.65 21.67
CA LYS A 75 1.23 -4.69 22.18
C LYS A 75 1.94 -3.94 21.06
N ILE A 76 1.98 -4.54 19.87
CA ILE A 76 2.63 -3.98 18.69
C ILE A 76 1.64 -4.13 17.53
N VAL A 77 1.50 -3.07 16.76
CA VAL A 77 0.74 -3.05 15.50
C VAL A 77 1.70 -2.64 14.39
N ILE A 78 1.91 -3.55 13.44
CA ILE A 78 2.75 -3.29 12.27
C ILE A 78 1.82 -2.98 11.09
N LEU A 79 2.07 -1.85 10.44
CA LEU A 79 1.35 -1.40 9.27
C LEU A 79 2.29 -1.45 8.06
N GLU A 80 1.83 -2.03 6.98
CA GLU A 80 2.58 -2.12 5.73
C GLU A 80 1.82 -1.41 4.62
N GLY A 81 2.55 -0.68 3.76
CA GLY A 81 1.96 -0.03 2.59
C GLY A 81 2.88 0.96 1.91
N ASN A 82 2.57 1.24 0.65
CA ASN A 82 3.42 2.05 -0.23
C ASN A 82 3.52 3.53 0.18
N TYR A 83 2.47 4.09 0.82
CA TYR A 83 2.35 5.54 1.03
C TYR A 83 2.49 5.96 2.50
N LEU A 84 2.91 5.04 3.39
CA LEU A 84 3.02 5.33 4.82
C LEU A 84 4.08 6.40 5.15
N ALA A 85 5.06 6.56 4.27
CA ALA A 85 6.10 7.58 4.38
C ALA A 85 5.97 8.71 3.34
N LEU A 86 4.82 8.86 2.69
CA LEU A 86 4.63 9.88 1.65
C LEU A 86 4.40 11.26 2.29
N ASP A 87 5.20 12.25 1.87
CA ASP A 87 5.09 13.65 2.32
C ASP A 87 4.00 14.41 1.54
N LYS A 88 2.75 13.95 1.70
CA LYS A 88 1.53 14.59 1.20
C LYS A 88 0.48 14.69 2.29
N ASP A 89 -0.43 15.63 2.10
CA ASP A 89 -1.57 15.83 3.00
C ASP A 89 -2.29 14.51 3.28
N VAL A 90 -2.77 14.35 4.49
CA VAL A 90 -3.37 13.16 5.07
C VAL A 90 -2.35 12.03 5.34
N TRP A 91 -1.50 11.66 4.37
CA TRP A 91 -0.46 10.63 4.56
C TRP A 91 0.59 11.07 5.58
N ARG A 92 1.05 12.32 5.48
CA ARG A 92 1.96 12.95 6.45
C ARG A 92 1.36 12.99 7.85
N ASP A 93 0.05 13.30 7.95
CA ASP A 93 -0.64 13.36 9.23
C ASP A 93 -0.74 11.98 9.89
N ALA A 94 -0.98 10.94 9.09
CA ALA A 94 -0.98 9.56 9.57
C ALA A 94 0.44 9.12 9.99
N ALA A 95 1.46 9.45 9.18
CA ALA A 95 2.86 9.12 9.48
C ALA A 95 3.34 9.75 10.80
N ALA A 96 2.90 10.98 11.10
CA ALA A 96 3.23 11.67 12.34
C ALA A 96 2.70 10.97 13.61
N LEU A 97 1.79 10.03 13.47
CA LEU A 97 1.22 9.25 14.57
C LEU A 97 1.93 7.90 14.79
N PHE A 98 2.87 7.51 13.95
CA PHE A 98 3.64 6.28 14.16
C PHE A 98 4.74 6.49 15.20
N ASP A 99 5.06 5.43 15.95
CA ASP A 99 6.20 5.46 16.87
C ASP A 99 7.52 5.27 16.13
N GLU A 100 7.49 4.45 15.04
CA GLU A 100 8.62 4.24 14.14
C GLU A 100 8.12 4.14 12.69
N LEU A 101 8.88 4.71 11.78
CA LEU A 101 8.62 4.69 10.35
C LEU A 101 9.81 4.09 9.60
N TRP A 102 9.62 2.91 9.04
CA TRP A 102 10.65 2.19 8.30
C TRP A 102 10.39 2.23 6.80
N PHE A 103 11.44 2.21 6.02
CA PHE A 103 11.35 2.20 4.57
C PHE A 103 12.12 1.04 3.97
N VAL A 104 11.48 0.23 3.12
CA VAL A 104 12.13 -0.83 2.37
C VAL A 104 12.57 -0.28 1.03
N GLU A 105 13.87 -0.13 0.84
CA GLU A 105 14.49 0.37 -0.38
C GLU A 105 14.88 -0.78 -1.29
N VAL A 106 14.60 -0.62 -2.58
CA VAL A 106 14.99 -1.57 -3.63
C VAL A 106 15.44 -0.80 -4.87
N GLU A 107 16.48 -1.29 -5.53
CA GLU A 107 16.93 -0.72 -6.79
C GLU A 107 15.85 -0.83 -7.88
N PHE A 108 15.64 0.24 -8.66
CA PHE A 108 14.55 0.31 -9.64
C PHE A 108 14.57 -0.84 -10.66
N GLU A 109 15.74 -1.24 -11.14
CA GLU A 109 15.84 -2.38 -12.09
C GLU A 109 15.47 -3.71 -11.43
N VAL A 110 15.81 -3.90 -10.16
CA VAL A 110 15.39 -5.08 -9.38
C VAL A 110 13.90 -5.05 -9.16
N ALA A 111 13.33 -3.89 -8.78
CA ALA A 111 11.89 -3.71 -8.61
C ALA A 111 11.15 -3.99 -9.93
N ARG A 112 11.61 -3.44 -11.06
CA ARG A 112 11.06 -3.66 -12.40
C ARG A 112 11.00 -5.14 -12.76
N LYS A 113 12.12 -5.86 -12.57
CA LYS A 113 12.18 -7.31 -12.82
C LYS A 113 11.17 -8.07 -11.98
N ARG A 114 11.15 -7.83 -10.66
CA ARG A 114 10.22 -8.48 -9.74
C ARG A 114 8.75 -8.18 -10.06
N LEU A 115 8.43 -6.92 -10.40
CA LEU A 115 7.07 -6.49 -10.73
C LEU A 115 6.53 -7.15 -12.00
N ARG A 116 7.30 -7.15 -13.10
CA ARG A 116 6.85 -7.77 -14.36
C ARG A 116 6.58 -9.28 -14.19
N GLU A 117 7.43 -9.99 -13.45
CA GLU A 117 7.26 -11.41 -13.17
C GLU A 117 6.03 -11.65 -12.26
N ARG A 118 5.85 -10.81 -11.24
CA ARG A 118 4.68 -10.86 -10.35
C ARG A 118 3.38 -10.62 -11.10
N HIS A 119 3.33 -9.66 -12.02
CA HIS A 119 2.12 -9.36 -12.80
C HIS A 119 1.67 -10.55 -13.66
N VAL A 120 2.61 -11.26 -14.26
CA VAL A 120 2.31 -12.50 -15.02
C VAL A 120 1.85 -13.61 -14.07
N ARG A 121 2.59 -13.88 -13.00
CA ARG A 121 2.26 -14.93 -12.02
C ARG A 121 0.89 -14.70 -11.37
N ALA A 122 0.54 -13.45 -11.08
CA ALA A 122 -0.75 -13.07 -10.51
C ALA A 122 -1.89 -13.01 -11.55
N GLY A 123 -1.63 -13.31 -12.82
CA GLY A 123 -2.63 -13.27 -13.87
C GLY A 123 -3.18 -11.88 -14.19
N ILE A 124 -2.46 -10.83 -13.81
CA ILE A 124 -2.84 -9.43 -14.11
C ILE A 124 -2.63 -9.14 -15.59
N VAL A 125 -1.57 -9.71 -16.16
CA VAL A 125 -1.21 -9.65 -17.57
C VAL A 125 -0.84 -11.04 -18.08
N LYS A 126 -0.75 -11.21 -19.41
CA LYS A 126 -0.49 -12.52 -20.02
C LYS A 126 0.98 -12.75 -20.37
N THR A 127 1.74 -11.68 -20.63
CA THR A 127 3.12 -11.78 -21.09
C THR A 127 4.07 -10.94 -20.23
N ILE A 128 5.36 -11.24 -20.28
CA ILE A 128 6.41 -10.48 -19.60
C ILE A 128 6.50 -9.05 -20.14
N GLU A 129 6.29 -8.86 -21.44
CA GLU A 129 6.30 -7.53 -22.08
C GLU A 129 5.15 -6.67 -21.57
N GLU A 130 3.96 -7.23 -21.43
CA GLU A 130 2.80 -6.53 -20.83
C GLU A 130 3.07 -6.21 -19.36
N GLY A 131 3.71 -7.14 -18.63
CA GLY A 131 4.12 -6.96 -17.23
C GLY A 131 5.15 -5.87 -17.08
N ASP A 132 6.12 -5.81 -17.96
CA ASP A 132 7.16 -4.78 -17.98
C ASP A 132 6.56 -3.41 -18.31
N LYS A 133 5.70 -3.33 -19.33
CA LYS A 133 4.99 -2.09 -19.68
C LYS A 133 4.20 -1.56 -18.47
N ARG A 134 3.43 -2.42 -17.80
CA ARG A 134 2.66 -2.04 -16.61
C ARG A 134 3.58 -1.57 -15.47
N ALA A 135 4.68 -2.28 -15.22
CA ALA A 135 5.65 -1.89 -14.20
C ALA A 135 6.20 -0.49 -14.47
N VAL A 136 6.60 -0.19 -15.71
CA VAL A 136 7.16 1.10 -16.11
C VAL A 136 6.12 2.22 -16.10
N GLU A 137 4.92 1.99 -16.64
CA GLU A 137 3.90 3.03 -16.82
C GLU A 137 3.09 3.30 -15.55
N ASN A 138 3.08 2.39 -14.57
CA ASN A 138 2.31 2.55 -13.34
C ASN A 138 3.16 2.41 -12.08
N ASP A 139 3.76 1.24 -11.85
CA ASP A 139 4.35 0.94 -10.54
C ASP A 139 5.61 1.75 -10.28
N LEU A 140 6.50 1.89 -11.27
CA LEU A 140 7.72 2.71 -11.13
C LEU A 140 7.43 4.21 -11.11
N VAL A 141 6.34 4.66 -11.74
CA VAL A 141 5.86 6.03 -11.59
C VAL A 141 5.46 6.31 -10.14
N ASN A 142 4.71 5.38 -9.53
CA ASN A 142 4.35 5.48 -8.11
C ASN A 142 5.60 5.38 -7.22
N GLY A 143 6.54 4.49 -7.55
CA GLY A 143 7.83 4.37 -6.86
C GLY A 143 8.65 5.66 -6.90
N THR A 144 8.70 6.33 -8.04
CA THR A 144 9.37 7.62 -8.20
C THR A 144 8.73 8.70 -7.33
N GLU A 145 7.40 8.76 -7.28
CA GLU A 145 6.68 9.68 -6.40
C GLU A 145 7.04 9.46 -4.94
N ILE A 146 7.03 8.20 -4.49
CA ILE A 146 7.39 7.84 -3.12
C ILE A 146 8.83 8.24 -2.80
N MET A 147 9.78 7.92 -3.68
CA MET A 147 11.19 8.23 -3.48
C MET A 147 11.48 9.73 -3.44
N THR A 148 10.81 10.52 -4.29
CA THR A 148 11.04 11.97 -4.39
C THR A 148 10.30 12.78 -3.32
N GLN A 149 9.23 12.23 -2.75
CA GLN A 149 8.39 12.89 -1.76
C GLN A 149 8.32 12.06 -0.46
N ARG A 150 9.42 11.40 -0.10
CA ARG A 150 9.51 10.62 1.12
C ARG A 150 9.80 11.50 2.32
N LEU A 151 9.05 11.31 3.40
CA LEU A 151 9.37 11.81 4.73
C LEU A 151 10.71 11.23 5.22
N ARG A 152 11.31 11.89 6.21
CA ARG A 152 12.39 11.28 6.96
C ARG A 152 11.86 10.03 7.68
N VAL A 153 12.59 8.94 7.57
CA VAL A 153 12.27 7.66 8.20
C VAL A 153 13.30 7.34 9.29
N ASP A 154 12.92 6.50 10.24
CA ASP A 154 13.79 6.08 11.35
C ASP A 154 14.79 5.01 10.88
N GLU A 155 14.36 4.12 9.97
CA GLU A 155 15.20 3.04 9.46
C GLU A 155 14.99 2.82 7.95
N VAL A 156 16.07 2.49 7.24
CA VAL A 156 16.04 2.08 5.83
C VAL A 156 16.54 0.65 5.72
N VAL A 157 15.66 -0.24 5.30
CA VAL A 157 15.96 -1.65 5.07
C VAL A 157 16.20 -1.87 3.58
N ARG A 158 17.40 -2.29 3.18
CA ARG A 158 17.68 -2.61 1.79
C ARG A 158 17.17 -4.00 1.45
N SER A 159 16.38 -4.08 0.38
CA SER A 159 15.90 -5.35 -0.14
C SER A 159 16.96 -6.00 -1.01
N GLU A 160 17.51 -7.10 -0.56
CA GLU A 160 18.51 -7.89 -1.30
C GLU A 160 17.85 -9.08 -2.00
N GLU A 161 18.50 -9.60 -3.06
CA GLU A 161 18.10 -10.89 -3.64
C GLU A 161 18.76 -12.00 -2.83
N ASP A 162 18.01 -12.63 -1.96
CA ASP A 162 18.40 -13.83 -1.24
C ASP A 162 17.54 -15.01 -1.70
N GLY A 163 18.15 -15.93 -2.45
CA GLY A 163 17.48 -17.14 -2.95
C GLY A 163 17.08 -18.14 -1.84
N SER A 164 17.44 -17.88 -0.57
CA SER A 164 17.08 -18.73 0.57
C SER A 164 15.64 -18.47 1.07
N TRP A 165 15.01 -17.36 0.66
CA TRP A 165 13.66 -16.94 1.09
C TRP A 165 12.68 -16.91 -0.09
N VAL A 166 12.58 -18.02 -0.81
CA VAL A 166 11.53 -18.15 -1.84
C VAL A 166 10.26 -18.65 -1.15
N HIS A 167 9.28 -17.78 -1.00
CA HIS A 167 7.93 -18.18 -0.66
C HIS A 167 7.23 -18.63 -1.94
N ASP A 168 6.85 -19.91 -2.00
CA ASP A 168 6.01 -20.50 -3.04
C ASP A 168 4.58 -19.91 -3.02
#